data_cc70446e2adc8aa5e4e58a632ad9421c
#
_entry.id   cc70446e2adc8aa5e4e58a632ad9421c
#
_cell.length_a   1.000
_cell.length_b   1.000
_cell.length_c   1.000
_cell.angle_alpha   90.00
_cell.angle_beta   90.00
_cell.angle_gamma   90.00
#
_symmetry.space_group_name_H-M   'P 1'
#
loop_
_entity.id
_entity.type
_entity.pdbx_description
1 polymer ?
#
loop_
_entity_poly.entity_id
_entity_poly.type
_entity_poly.pdbx_seq_one_letter_code
_entity_poly.pdbx_strand_id
1 'polypeptide(L)'
;MMETGSGETARTARLLKEKLLQRAPEHGKYPMDIEGLVITRRHEANRIETCFSKPSVSVIIQGSKRTMLGSEEDCYGENQCLVAGVDMPSSFYVTDASPERPFLALCLDLDKYLITRLAAEVPPPCATGACSYKGLSVADVDPDILHAFLRLVELLEKPEQIPILGPLIVREIHYRLLIGP
;
A
#
# COMPACT_ATOMS: atom_id res chain seq x y z
N MET A 1 -27.19 10.16 -2.09
CA MET A 1 -26.09 10.76 -2.87
C MET A 1 -24.79 10.08 -2.50
N MET A 2 -24.74 8.71 -2.56
CA MET A 2 -23.59 7.85 -2.17
C MET A 2 -23.03 6.96 -3.31
N GLU A 3 -23.49 7.14 -4.56
CA GLU A 3 -23.06 6.28 -5.68
C GLU A 3 -21.84 6.81 -6.46
N THR A 4 -21.45 8.06 -6.29
CA THR A 4 -20.33 8.67 -7.04
C THR A 4 -18.96 8.19 -6.58
N GLY A 5 -18.76 7.88 -5.30
CA GLY A 5 -17.46 7.46 -4.75
C GLY A 5 -17.00 6.07 -5.21
N SER A 6 -17.93 5.10 -5.32
CA SER A 6 -17.59 3.72 -5.74
C SER A 6 -17.08 3.65 -7.19
N GLY A 7 -17.67 4.45 -8.09
CA GLY A 7 -17.24 4.49 -9.49
C GLY A 7 -15.86 5.12 -9.69
N GLU A 8 -15.52 6.14 -8.90
CA GLU A 8 -14.23 6.81 -8.95
C GLU A 8 -13.10 5.92 -8.42
N THR A 9 -13.33 5.26 -7.30
CA THR A 9 -12.38 4.28 -6.72
C THR A 9 -12.09 3.14 -7.70
N ALA A 10 -13.14 2.57 -8.32
CA ALA A 10 -12.98 1.52 -9.32
C ALA A 10 -12.20 2.00 -10.56
N ARG A 11 -12.42 3.24 -11.00
CA ARG A 11 -11.65 3.85 -12.10
C ARG A 11 -10.19 4.02 -11.74
N THR A 12 -9.90 4.54 -10.54
CA THR A 12 -8.53 4.74 -10.03
C THR A 12 -7.79 3.41 -9.93
N ALA A 13 -8.43 2.37 -9.36
CA ALA A 13 -7.85 1.02 -9.26
C ALA A 13 -7.53 0.43 -10.65
N ARG A 14 -8.42 0.62 -11.64
CA ARG A 14 -8.19 0.16 -13.02
C ARG A 14 -7.00 0.86 -13.65
N LEU A 15 -6.90 2.18 -13.53
CA LEU A 15 -5.77 2.94 -14.06
C LEU A 15 -4.45 2.54 -13.41
N LEU A 16 -4.45 2.35 -12.08
CA LEU A 16 -3.28 1.81 -11.37
C LEU A 16 -2.88 0.45 -11.94
N LYS A 17 -3.82 -0.48 -12.05
CA LYS A 17 -3.56 -1.81 -12.60
C LYS A 17 -2.89 -1.73 -13.98
N GLU A 18 -3.43 -0.94 -14.90
CA GLU A 18 -2.87 -0.77 -16.25
C GLU A 18 -1.43 -0.26 -16.21
N LYS A 19 -1.16 0.77 -15.40
CA LYS A 19 0.18 1.34 -15.25
C LYS A 19 1.16 0.38 -14.57
N LEU A 20 0.72 -0.39 -13.58
CA LEU A 20 1.57 -1.38 -12.90
C LEU A 20 1.96 -2.52 -13.82
N LEU A 21 1.04 -3.02 -14.65
CA LEU A 21 1.33 -4.06 -15.64
C LEU A 21 2.37 -3.62 -16.66
N GLN A 22 2.35 -2.34 -17.06
CA GLN A 22 3.35 -1.78 -17.98
C GLN A 22 4.73 -1.66 -17.33
N ARG A 23 4.79 -1.31 -16.04
CA ARG A 23 6.05 -1.07 -15.32
C ARG A 23 6.67 -2.32 -14.71
N ALA A 24 5.86 -3.34 -14.48
CA ALA A 24 6.28 -4.63 -13.95
C ALA A 24 5.88 -5.74 -14.95
N PRO A 25 6.61 -5.92 -16.07
CA PRO A 25 6.22 -6.83 -17.15
C PRO A 25 6.29 -8.30 -16.75
N GLU A 26 7.17 -8.65 -15.80
CA GLU A 26 7.44 -10.02 -15.39
C GLU A 26 7.22 -10.25 -13.89
N HIS A 27 7.31 -11.49 -13.45
CA HIS A 27 7.33 -11.86 -12.04
C HIS A 27 8.51 -11.18 -11.33
N GLY A 28 8.27 -10.41 -10.27
CA GLY A 28 9.35 -9.75 -9.55
C GLY A 28 8.89 -8.66 -8.58
N LYS A 29 9.90 -8.01 -8.00
CA LYS A 29 9.78 -6.76 -7.25
C LYS A 29 10.54 -5.66 -7.99
N TYR A 30 9.92 -4.54 -8.17
CA TYR A 30 10.41 -3.41 -8.95
C TYR A 30 10.48 -2.16 -8.08
N PRO A 31 11.65 -1.84 -7.50
CA PRO A 31 11.88 -0.54 -6.87
C PRO A 31 11.73 0.55 -7.92
N MET A 32 11.06 1.64 -7.56
CA MET A 32 10.82 2.79 -8.44
C MET A 32 11.75 3.96 -8.09
N ASP A 33 11.80 4.96 -8.97
CA ASP A 33 12.63 6.18 -8.77
C ASP A 33 12.11 7.08 -7.62
N ILE A 34 10.97 6.75 -7.03
CA ILE A 34 10.47 7.37 -5.80
C ILE A 34 10.92 6.49 -4.63
N GLU A 35 11.64 7.06 -3.71
CA GLU A 35 12.21 6.35 -2.55
C GLU A 35 11.13 5.60 -1.75
N GLY A 36 11.40 4.33 -1.48
CA GLY A 36 10.49 3.44 -0.74
C GLY A 36 9.32 2.90 -1.54
N LEU A 37 9.09 3.35 -2.79
CA LEU A 37 8.01 2.85 -3.64
C LEU A 37 8.44 1.60 -4.39
N VAL A 38 7.69 0.50 -4.21
CA VAL A 38 7.97 -0.80 -4.85
C VAL A 38 6.69 -1.35 -5.46
N ILE A 39 6.78 -1.79 -6.73
CA ILE A 39 5.74 -2.60 -7.37
C ILE A 39 6.09 -4.07 -7.18
N THR A 40 5.11 -4.87 -6.79
CA THR A 40 5.26 -6.33 -6.69
C THR A 40 4.32 -7.01 -7.67
N ARG A 41 4.84 -7.91 -8.50
CA ARG A 41 4.08 -8.80 -9.38
C ARG A 41 4.42 -10.26 -9.08
N ARG A 42 3.41 -11.12 -8.92
CA ARG A 42 3.56 -12.56 -8.73
C ARG A 42 2.63 -13.32 -9.67
N HIS A 43 3.13 -14.40 -10.24
CA HIS A 43 2.38 -15.29 -11.13
C HIS A 43 1.97 -16.59 -10.43
N GLU A 44 2.51 -16.84 -9.24
CA GLU A 44 2.34 -18.08 -8.49
C GLU A 44 1.66 -17.80 -7.16
N ALA A 45 0.70 -18.64 -6.79
CA ALA A 45 0.06 -18.66 -5.50
C ALA A 45 0.73 -19.67 -4.55
N ASN A 46 0.44 -19.55 -3.25
CA ASN A 46 0.77 -20.52 -2.20
C ASN A 46 2.27 -20.76 -1.93
N ARG A 47 3.15 -19.90 -2.43
CA ARG A 47 4.57 -19.93 -2.08
C ARG A 47 4.81 -19.04 -0.86
N ILE A 48 5.18 -19.66 0.26
CA ILE A 48 5.50 -18.91 1.49
C ILE A 48 6.84 -18.20 1.31
N GLU A 49 6.80 -16.88 1.55
CA GLU A 49 7.98 -16.02 1.61
C GLU A 49 8.11 -15.50 3.06
N THR A 50 9.31 -15.57 3.61
CA THR A 50 9.65 -14.94 4.89
C THR A 50 10.35 -13.62 4.63
N CYS A 51 10.01 -12.60 5.39
CA CYS A 51 10.66 -11.29 5.30
C CYS A 51 10.74 -10.62 6.66
N PHE A 52 11.61 -9.62 6.74
CA PHE A 52 11.61 -8.67 7.82
C PHE A 52 10.87 -7.42 7.32
N SER A 53 9.62 -7.28 7.77
CA SER A 53 8.78 -6.16 7.39
C SER A 53 9.28 -4.89 8.06
N LYS A 54 9.46 -3.84 7.26
CA LYS A 54 9.69 -2.48 7.74
C LYS A 54 8.35 -1.74 7.84
N PRO A 55 8.29 -0.62 8.56
CA PRO A 55 7.14 0.26 8.48
C PRO A 55 6.78 0.58 7.03
N SER A 56 5.59 0.20 6.63
CA SER A 56 5.15 0.33 5.23
C SER A 56 3.64 0.24 5.11
N VAL A 57 3.11 0.78 4.02
CA VAL A 57 1.75 0.52 3.55
C VAL A 57 1.81 -0.28 2.25
N SER A 58 1.08 -1.38 2.19
CA SER A 58 0.98 -2.24 1.00
C SER A 58 -0.47 -2.28 0.53
N VAL A 59 -0.73 -1.78 -0.68
CA VAL A 59 -2.07 -1.76 -1.30
C VAL A 59 -2.16 -2.87 -2.35
N ILE A 60 -3.19 -3.71 -2.26
CA ILE A 60 -3.45 -4.75 -3.25
C ILE A 60 -4.29 -4.20 -4.39
N ILE A 61 -3.77 -4.28 -5.59
CA ILE A 61 -4.44 -3.81 -6.83
C ILE A 61 -5.10 -4.97 -7.57
N GLN A 62 -4.53 -6.17 -7.48
CA GLN A 62 -5.10 -7.39 -8.05
C GLN A 62 -4.68 -8.63 -7.27
N GLY A 63 -5.62 -9.55 -7.10
CA GLY A 63 -5.40 -10.80 -6.37
C GLY A 63 -5.56 -10.64 -4.87
N SER A 64 -5.03 -11.58 -4.12
CA SER A 64 -5.09 -11.58 -2.66
C SER A 64 -3.83 -12.16 -2.03
N LYS A 65 -3.59 -11.79 -0.78
CA LYS A 65 -2.40 -12.16 -0.03
C LYS A 65 -2.78 -12.48 1.40
N ARG A 66 -2.05 -13.42 1.99
CA ARG A 66 -2.14 -13.78 3.40
C ARG A 66 -0.82 -13.47 4.09
N THR A 67 -0.88 -12.78 5.22
CA THR A 67 0.28 -12.42 6.02
C THR A 67 0.15 -13.06 7.40
N MET A 68 1.22 -13.63 7.88
CA MET A 68 1.32 -14.32 9.16
C MET A 68 2.30 -13.60 10.06
N LEU A 69 1.87 -13.29 11.29
CA LEU A 69 2.68 -12.70 12.35
C LEU A 69 2.52 -13.53 13.64
N GLY A 70 3.50 -14.38 13.94
CA GLY A 70 3.37 -15.34 15.01
C GLY A 70 2.21 -16.31 14.77
N SER A 71 1.20 -16.29 15.64
CA SER A 71 -0.03 -17.08 15.51
C SER A 71 -1.19 -16.33 14.83
N GLU A 72 -1.02 -15.04 14.54
CA GLU A 72 -2.04 -14.24 13.87
C GLU A 72 -1.87 -14.35 12.35
N GLU A 73 -2.99 -14.42 11.66
CA GLU A 73 -3.05 -14.53 10.21
C GLU A 73 -4.11 -13.58 9.68
N ASP A 74 -3.70 -12.66 8.78
CA ASP A 74 -4.58 -11.72 8.12
C ASP A 74 -4.62 -11.99 6.61
N CYS A 75 -5.83 -12.08 6.05
CA CYS A 75 -6.07 -12.23 4.62
C CYS A 75 -6.65 -10.92 4.06
N TYR A 76 -6.08 -10.42 2.99
CA TYR A 76 -6.53 -9.19 2.35
C TYR A 76 -6.33 -9.23 0.84
N GLY A 77 -7.17 -8.51 0.12
CA GLY A 77 -7.26 -8.56 -1.34
C GLY A 77 -7.42 -7.19 -1.99
N GLU A 78 -8.04 -7.20 -3.16
CA GLU A 78 -8.22 -6.00 -3.98
C GLU A 78 -8.89 -4.86 -3.21
N ASN A 79 -8.35 -3.65 -3.35
CA ASN A 79 -8.78 -2.42 -2.66
C ASN A 79 -8.60 -2.45 -1.14
N GLN A 80 -7.81 -3.38 -0.63
CA GLN A 80 -7.39 -3.40 0.77
C GLN A 80 -5.92 -3.08 0.91
N CYS A 81 -5.56 -2.54 2.06
CA CYS A 81 -4.17 -2.28 2.41
C CYS A 81 -3.79 -2.94 3.73
N LEU A 82 -2.53 -3.30 3.82
CA LEU A 82 -1.86 -3.68 5.05
C LEU A 82 -0.93 -2.53 5.47
N VAL A 83 -1.08 -2.05 6.68
CA VAL A 83 -0.17 -1.09 7.29
C VAL A 83 0.67 -1.81 8.33
N ALA A 84 1.99 -1.81 8.15
CA ALA A 84 2.97 -2.24 9.14
C ALA A 84 3.54 -1.01 9.84
N GLY A 85 3.35 -0.90 11.16
CA GLY A 85 3.80 0.28 11.92
C GLY A 85 5.20 0.14 12.51
N VAL A 86 5.71 -1.08 12.62
CA VAL A 86 7.00 -1.40 13.25
C VAL A 86 7.78 -2.44 12.46
N ASP A 87 9.08 -2.49 12.72
CA ASP A 87 9.95 -3.55 12.18
C ASP A 87 9.61 -4.89 12.84
N MET A 88 9.32 -5.92 12.04
CA MET A 88 8.95 -7.24 12.56
C MET A 88 9.24 -8.37 11.57
N PRO A 89 9.61 -9.57 12.06
CA PRO A 89 9.63 -10.75 11.21
C PRO A 89 8.20 -11.15 10.84
N SER A 90 7.96 -11.41 9.58
CA SER A 90 6.67 -11.87 9.06
C SER A 90 6.85 -12.89 7.96
N SER A 91 5.81 -13.68 7.73
CA SER A 91 5.73 -14.56 6.57
C SER A 91 4.47 -14.23 5.79
N PHE A 92 4.51 -14.43 4.48
CA PHE A 92 3.34 -14.21 3.65
C PHE A 92 3.32 -15.16 2.46
N TYR A 93 2.17 -15.31 1.88
CA TYR A 93 2.00 -15.92 0.56
C TYR A 93 0.82 -15.29 -0.18
N VAL A 94 0.93 -15.28 -1.50
CA VAL A 94 -0.16 -14.88 -2.39
C VAL A 94 -1.16 -16.03 -2.47
N THR A 95 -2.44 -15.75 -2.33
CA THR A 95 -3.52 -16.76 -2.35
C THR A 95 -4.24 -16.81 -3.69
N ASP A 96 -4.21 -15.72 -4.45
CA ASP A 96 -4.84 -15.62 -5.78
C ASP A 96 -3.88 -14.95 -6.76
N ALA A 97 -3.26 -15.76 -7.62
CA ALA A 97 -2.42 -15.31 -8.73
C ALA A 97 -2.28 -16.43 -9.78
N SER A 98 -2.21 -16.02 -11.05
CA SER A 98 -1.83 -16.85 -12.19
C SER A 98 -1.05 -16.03 -13.21
N PRO A 99 -0.44 -16.64 -14.23
CA PRO A 99 0.21 -15.88 -15.31
C PRO A 99 -0.74 -14.92 -16.04
N GLU A 100 -2.02 -15.31 -16.23
CA GLU A 100 -3.06 -14.54 -16.91
C GLU A 100 -3.65 -13.44 -16.02
N ARG A 101 -3.69 -13.72 -14.71
CA ARG A 101 -4.18 -12.79 -13.69
C ARG A 101 -3.19 -12.69 -12.54
N PRO A 102 -2.05 -11.99 -12.74
CA PRO A 102 -1.01 -11.90 -11.74
C PRO A 102 -1.46 -11.12 -10.50
N PHE A 103 -0.92 -11.49 -9.35
CA PHE A 103 -1.01 -10.64 -8.17
C PHE A 103 -0.22 -9.35 -8.41
N LEU A 104 -0.83 -8.21 -8.07
CA LEU A 104 -0.24 -6.88 -8.17
C LEU A 104 -0.43 -6.11 -6.88
N ALA A 105 0.65 -5.57 -6.35
CA ALA A 105 0.62 -4.71 -5.17
C ALA A 105 1.59 -3.54 -5.32
N LEU A 106 1.22 -2.42 -4.69
CA LEU A 106 2.10 -1.28 -4.42
C LEU A 106 2.48 -1.30 -2.96
N CYS A 107 3.75 -1.11 -2.67
CA CYS A 107 4.27 -0.93 -1.32
C CYS A 107 5.01 0.41 -1.24
N LEU A 108 4.77 1.16 -0.18
CA LEU A 108 5.50 2.39 0.15
C LEU A 108 6.04 2.26 1.56
N ASP A 109 7.35 2.40 1.71
CA ASP A 109 8.01 2.48 3.01
C ASP A 109 7.53 3.74 3.76
N LEU A 110 7.31 3.62 5.06
CA LEU A 110 6.88 4.73 5.90
C LEU A 110 8.07 5.37 6.61
N ASP A 111 8.25 6.66 6.43
CA ASP A 111 9.26 7.46 7.11
C ASP A 111 8.81 7.77 8.54
N LYS A 112 9.48 7.15 9.52
CA LYS A 112 9.21 7.33 10.95
C LYS A 112 9.35 8.79 11.42
N TYR A 113 10.30 9.53 10.85
CA TYR A 113 10.52 10.94 11.20
C TYR A 113 9.39 11.81 10.65
N LEU A 114 8.95 11.54 9.42
CA LEU A 114 7.81 12.22 8.82
C LEU A 114 6.54 11.95 9.61
N ILE A 115 6.28 10.70 10.00
CA ILE A 115 5.14 10.32 10.85
C ILE A 115 5.19 11.08 12.18
N THR A 116 6.33 11.10 12.86
CA THR A 116 6.49 11.80 14.15
C THR A 116 6.20 13.30 14.01
N ARG A 117 6.69 13.94 12.95
CA ARG A 117 6.42 15.35 12.68
C ARG A 117 4.94 15.62 12.40
N LEU A 118 4.32 14.78 11.57
CA LEU A 118 2.89 14.92 11.27
C LEU A 118 2.03 14.70 12.52
N ALA A 119 2.35 13.71 13.34
CA ALA A 119 1.64 13.44 14.58
C ALA A 119 1.67 14.63 15.58
N ALA A 120 2.73 15.45 15.53
CA ALA A 120 2.79 16.68 16.34
C ALA A 120 1.92 17.82 15.78
N GLU A 121 1.56 17.77 14.50
CA GLU A 121 0.75 18.78 13.80
C GLU A 121 -0.75 18.42 13.80
N VAL A 122 -1.10 17.16 14.06
CA VAL A 122 -2.48 16.63 14.01
C VAL A 122 -3.03 16.47 15.43
N PRO A 123 -4.28 16.86 15.69
CA PRO A 123 -4.92 16.54 16.96
C PRO A 123 -4.91 15.03 17.21
N PRO A 124 -4.65 14.57 18.45
CA PRO A 124 -4.69 13.15 18.73
C PRO A 124 -6.08 12.59 18.34
N PRO A 125 -6.13 11.41 17.69
CA PRO A 125 -7.40 10.79 17.36
C PRO A 125 -8.20 10.61 18.66
N CYS A 126 -9.49 10.96 18.64
CA CYS A 126 -10.37 10.70 19.77
C CYS A 126 -10.33 9.21 20.08
N ALA A 127 -9.75 8.86 21.22
CA ALA A 127 -9.68 7.48 21.70
C ALA A 127 -11.08 7.02 22.13
N THR A 128 -11.95 6.73 21.17
CA THR A 128 -13.24 6.08 21.39
C THR A 128 -13.07 4.58 21.20
N GLY A 129 -12.48 3.90 22.19
CA GLY A 129 -12.35 2.44 22.16
C GLY A 129 -10.97 1.95 22.58
N ALA A 130 -10.88 0.69 22.98
CA ALA A 130 -9.63 0.01 23.29
C ALA A 130 -8.79 -0.06 22.01
N CYS A 131 -7.78 0.80 21.88
CA CYS A 131 -6.77 0.69 20.82
C CYS A 131 -6.03 -0.65 21.00
N SER A 132 -6.35 -1.62 20.16
CA SER A 132 -5.50 -2.79 20.01
C SER A 132 -4.26 -2.34 19.25
N TYR A 133 -3.14 -2.25 19.95
CA TYR A 133 -1.83 -1.96 19.34
C TYR A 133 -1.33 -3.17 18.58
N LYS A 134 -1.87 -3.41 17.39
CA LYS A 134 -1.36 -4.42 16.48
C LYS A 134 -0.22 -3.81 15.66
N GLY A 135 0.88 -4.54 15.54
CA GLY A 135 2.00 -4.14 14.66
C GLY A 135 1.62 -4.12 13.18
N LEU A 136 0.56 -4.87 12.82
CA LEU A 136 -0.05 -4.93 11.49
C LEU A 136 -1.54 -4.58 11.60
N SER A 137 -2.05 -3.90 10.59
CA SER A 137 -3.48 -3.60 10.45
C SER A 137 -3.91 -3.73 8.99
N VAL A 138 -5.00 -4.44 8.76
CA VAL A 138 -5.65 -4.54 7.45
C VAL A 138 -6.89 -3.67 7.45
N ALA A 139 -7.07 -2.88 6.41
CA ALA A 139 -8.24 -2.03 6.22
C ALA A 139 -8.58 -1.89 4.72
N ASP A 140 -9.81 -1.48 4.43
CA ASP A 140 -10.14 -1.02 3.09
C ASP A 140 -9.34 0.25 2.79
N VAL A 141 -8.80 0.34 1.57
CA VAL A 141 -8.00 1.51 1.20
C VAL A 141 -8.91 2.74 1.06
N ASP A 142 -8.52 3.81 1.73
CA ASP A 142 -9.16 5.11 1.54
C ASP A 142 -9.03 5.55 0.06
N PRO A 143 -10.13 6.00 -0.60
CA PRO A 143 -10.10 6.44 -2.00
C PRO A 143 -9.05 7.51 -2.28
N ASP A 144 -8.82 8.43 -1.35
CA ASP A 144 -7.82 9.49 -1.51
C ASP A 144 -6.39 8.95 -1.40
N ILE A 145 -6.16 7.93 -0.56
CA ILE A 145 -4.87 7.21 -0.52
C ILE A 145 -4.62 6.50 -1.84
N LEU A 146 -5.64 5.82 -2.38
CA LEU A 146 -5.53 5.14 -3.67
C LEU A 146 -5.23 6.14 -4.80
N HIS A 147 -5.88 7.30 -4.79
CA HIS A 147 -5.64 8.37 -5.74
C HIS A 147 -4.24 8.99 -5.59
N ALA A 148 -3.74 9.14 -4.36
CA ALA A 148 -2.37 9.58 -4.12
C ALA A 148 -1.34 8.58 -4.68
N PHE A 149 -1.57 7.28 -4.53
CA PHE A 149 -0.74 6.26 -5.18
C PHE A 149 -0.80 6.33 -6.71
N LEU A 150 -1.96 6.58 -7.30
CA LEU A 150 -2.05 6.79 -8.76
C LEU A 150 -1.18 7.96 -9.19
N ARG A 151 -1.23 9.10 -8.49
CA ARG A 151 -0.40 10.27 -8.78
C ARG A 151 1.10 9.98 -8.64
N LEU A 152 1.52 9.17 -7.65
CA LEU A 152 2.92 8.73 -7.54
C LEU A 152 3.35 7.90 -8.75
N VAL A 153 2.51 6.97 -9.19
CA VAL A 153 2.81 6.13 -10.37
C VAL A 153 2.84 6.95 -11.65
N GLU A 154 1.94 7.93 -11.80
CA GLU A 154 1.93 8.88 -12.93
C GLU A 154 3.16 9.80 -12.92
N LEU A 155 3.62 10.18 -11.75
CA LEU A 155 4.82 11.02 -11.61
C LEU A 155 6.09 10.34 -12.13
N LEU A 156 6.13 9.00 -12.15
CA LEU A 156 7.23 8.25 -12.77
C LEU A 156 7.37 8.46 -14.27
N GLU A 157 6.36 9.05 -14.94
CA GLU A 157 6.42 9.46 -16.34
C GLU A 157 7.06 10.84 -16.53
N LYS A 158 7.33 11.54 -15.41
CA LYS A 158 7.88 12.92 -15.37
C LYS A 158 9.02 12.99 -14.35
N PRO A 159 10.14 12.28 -14.59
CA PRO A 159 11.21 12.12 -13.60
C PRO A 159 11.78 13.45 -13.10
N GLU A 160 11.76 14.50 -13.92
CA GLU A 160 12.20 15.85 -13.54
C GLU A 160 11.34 16.49 -12.43
N GLN A 161 10.10 16.01 -12.23
CA GLN A 161 9.18 16.53 -11.23
C GLN A 161 9.24 15.73 -9.92
N ILE A 162 9.82 14.52 -9.93
CA ILE A 162 9.89 13.63 -8.78
C ILE A 162 10.53 14.32 -7.55
N PRO A 163 11.66 15.04 -7.67
CA PRO A 163 12.30 15.66 -6.51
C PRO A 163 11.42 16.65 -5.74
N ILE A 164 10.45 17.28 -6.42
CA ILE A 164 9.57 18.28 -5.81
C ILE A 164 8.22 17.66 -5.44
N LEU A 165 7.55 17.01 -6.40
CA LEU A 165 6.18 16.51 -6.19
C LEU A 165 6.14 15.18 -5.44
N GLY A 166 7.14 14.31 -5.61
CA GLY A 166 7.21 13.03 -4.93
C GLY A 166 7.09 13.15 -3.40
N PRO A 167 7.95 13.95 -2.74
CA PRO A 167 7.86 14.15 -1.29
C PRO A 167 6.52 14.74 -0.81
N LEU A 168 5.87 15.59 -1.60
CA LEU A 168 4.57 16.16 -1.25
C LEU A 168 3.47 15.10 -1.25
N ILE A 169 3.43 14.23 -2.27
CA ILE A 169 2.44 13.16 -2.36
C ILE A 169 2.72 12.07 -1.30
N VAL A 170 3.99 11.73 -1.07
CA VAL A 170 4.39 10.82 0.02
C VAL A 170 3.94 11.37 1.37
N ARG A 171 4.15 12.68 1.65
CA ARG A 171 3.66 13.33 2.87
C ARG A 171 2.13 13.25 2.99
N GLU A 172 1.39 13.43 1.89
CA GLU A 172 -0.07 13.28 1.89
C GLU A 172 -0.49 11.88 2.29
N ILE A 173 0.14 10.83 1.74
CA ILE A 173 -0.17 9.44 2.10
C ILE A 173 0.07 9.21 3.60
N HIS A 174 1.23 9.65 4.13
CA HIS A 174 1.53 9.53 5.56
C HIS A 174 0.50 10.24 6.44
N TYR A 175 0.11 11.46 6.06
CA TYR A 175 -0.91 12.22 6.77
C TYR A 175 -2.26 11.49 6.79
N ARG A 176 -2.71 10.97 5.62
CA ARG A 176 -3.99 10.26 5.52
C ARG A 176 -3.99 8.95 6.33
N LEU A 177 -2.87 8.24 6.38
CA LEU A 177 -2.72 7.06 7.24
C LEU A 177 -2.78 7.41 8.73
N LEU A 178 -2.30 8.58 9.14
CA LEU A 178 -2.37 9.04 10.54
C LEU A 178 -3.77 9.44 10.99
N ILE A 179 -4.56 10.02 10.09
CA ILE A 179 -5.93 10.48 10.40
C ILE A 179 -7.00 9.46 9.96
N GLY A 180 -6.57 8.35 9.36
CA GLY A 180 -7.45 7.32 8.81
C GLY A 180 -8.46 6.75 9.80
N PRO A 181 -9.44 5.95 9.29
CA PRO A 181 -10.58 5.48 10.05
C PRO A 181 -10.21 4.67 11.26
#